data_d2e747829123d247fd08852374683c10
#
_entry.id   d2e747829123d247fd08852374683c10
#
_cell.length_a   1.000
_cell.length_b   1.000
_cell.length_c   1.000
_cell.angle_alpha   90.00
_cell.angle_beta   90.00
_cell.angle_gamma   90.00
#
_symmetry.space_group_name_H-M   'P 1'
#
loop_
_entity.id
_entity.type
_entity.pdbx_description
1 polymer ?
#
loop_
_entity_poly.entity_id
_entity_poly.type
_entity_poly.pdbx_seq_one_letter_code
_entity_poly.pdbx_strand_id
1 'polypeptide(L)'
;MNDLRTTLKDRADLRKYLFVRGFLMTNDSSIDGKSFPFFGEWKCTRLGSFYVWTHRDTGFYWIHQDERIFFLFGHAYNPFTMEISESNILKRIAAHLGASDFYDVISELTGIFVLGFMEGDKVSFLTDPSGMQSACTGVVNGKLYLTSHSQLVADILNLKMMPFIEELIHYKWYGRVMGPYLPADLTPFSELKRIVPNIKYSFTGKNICHKRFYPLDELKQVQNEKEYDEIIREAAKILKNGMALVSEKWERPWISLTGGIDSNTTFAAANGIYDRFHTFSYLSVEKESIDCEAAKKISEEFDVPWECYHIPTDSSVLADYEIKREIILHNNAYIAQTPENEIRKRIYLADHLPADVEVKSWVSETIRAYWYKHYGRKTMPPLSAKLYRNLYKIFLLNRGLAHKIDRLFDRYIKEYEYELIPQQYPPADVHYNEVTWGSWGGLNISEMKFYSDITIIYNNRKFLDMLFRVPLIDRISDKHHLGKKC
;
A
#
# COMPACT_ATOMS: atom_id res chain seq x y z
N MET A 1 15.06 27.04 -7.47
CA MET A 1 15.30 25.65 -7.86
C MET A 1 15.11 25.53 -9.36
N ASN A 2 16.03 24.90 -10.09
CA ASN A 2 15.78 24.56 -11.49
C ASN A 2 14.56 23.63 -11.55
N ASP A 3 13.66 23.87 -12.50
CA ASP A 3 12.50 22.99 -12.73
C ASP A 3 13.00 21.55 -12.94
N LEU A 4 12.45 20.61 -12.21
CA LEU A 4 12.81 19.18 -12.27
C LEU A 4 12.76 18.65 -13.72
N ARG A 5 11.79 19.12 -14.52
CA ARG A 5 11.66 18.83 -15.94
C ARG A 5 12.93 19.20 -16.72
N THR A 6 13.49 20.38 -16.45
CA THR A 6 14.73 20.88 -17.10
C THR A 6 15.91 20.05 -16.65
N THR A 7 16.05 19.80 -15.34
CA THR A 7 17.14 19.00 -14.78
C THR A 7 17.17 17.59 -15.36
N LEU A 8 16.03 16.91 -15.47
CA LEU A 8 15.96 15.54 -15.99
C LEU A 8 16.13 15.43 -17.51
N LYS A 9 16.06 16.54 -18.26
CA LYS A 9 16.49 16.52 -19.67
C LYS A 9 17.97 16.19 -19.82
N ASP A 10 18.80 16.74 -18.94
CA ASP A 10 20.25 16.59 -18.97
C ASP A 10 20.76 15.41 -18.16
N ARG A 11 19.96 14.89 -17.21
CA ARG A 11 20.28 13.76 -16.32
C ARG A 11 19.42 12.54 -16.62
N ALA A 12 19.68 11.91 -17.79
CA ALA A 12 18.98 10.70 -18.21
C ALA A 12 19.15 9.52 -17.22
N ASP A 13 20.29 9.45 -16.55
CA ASP A 13 20.63 8.44 -15.54
C ASP A 13 19.67 8.47 -14.32
N LEU A 14 19.07 9.62 -14.01
CA LEU A 14 18.16 9.80 -12.87
C LEU A 14 16.67 9.64 -13.24
N ARG A 15 16.32 9.61 -14.53
CA ARG A 15 14.92 9.44 -14.98
C ARG A 15 14.29 8.14 -14.48
N LYS A 16 15.10 7.11 -14.25
CA LYS A 16 14.67 5.83 -13.68
C LYS A 16 13.99 5.93 -12.31
N TYR A 17 14.17 7.02 -11.60
CA TYR A 17 13.57 7.27 -10.30
C TYR A 17 12.25 8.07 -10.37
N LEU A 18 11.99 8.72 -11.53
CA LEU A 18 10.77 9.51 -11.70
C LEU A 18 9.58 8.57 -11.86
N PHE A 19 8.63 8.66 -10.91
CA PHE A 19 7.47 7.76 -10.82
C PHE A 19 7.85 6.28 -10.92
N VAL A 20 8.94 5.89 -10.26
CA VAL A 20 9.49 4.53 -10.27
C VAL A 20 8.41 3.49 -9.94
N ARG A 21 8.39 2.38 -10.70
CA ARG A 21 7.37 1.32 -10.62
C ARG A 21 5.93 1.83 -10.77
N GLY A 22 5.76 2.98 -11.43
CA GLY A 22 4.47 3.61 -11.66
C GLY A 22 3.76 3.11 -12.91
N PHE A 23 2.46 3.38 -12.97
CA PHE A 23 1.62 3.09 -14.13
C PHE A 23 0.60 4.21 -14.37
N LEU A 24 0.12 4.27 -15.60
CA LEU A 24 -1.02 5.07 -16.03
C LEU A 24 -1.83 4.29 -17.07
N MET A 25 -3.11 4.10 -16.81
CA MET A 25 -4.08 3.58 -17.76
C MET A 25 -5.09 4.66 -18.11
N THR A 26 -5.29 4.91 -19.40
CA THR A 26 -6.18 5.98 -19.89
C THR A 26 -6.69 5.67 -21.28
N ASN A 27 -7.86 6.21 -21.64
CA ASN A 27 -8.35 6.24 -23.02
C ASN A 27 -8.05 7.58 -23.73
N ASP A 28 -7.11 8.36 -23.19
CA ASP A 28 -6.59 9.55 -23.83
C ASP A 28 -5.46 9.21 -24.80
N SER A 29 -5.72 9.36 -26.11
CA SER A 29 -4.74 9.10 -27.17
C SER A 29 -3.78 10.27 -27.43
N SER A 30 -3.97 11.41 -26.77
CA SER A 30 -3.15 12.62 -27.00
C SER A 30 -1.84 12.63 -26.19
N ILE A 31 -1.64 11.66 -25.31
CA ILE A 31 -0.46 11.62 -24.44
C ILE A 31 0.81 11.35 -25.24
N ASP A 32 1.78 12.27 -25.13
CA ASP A 32 3.08 12.13 -25.76
C ASP A 32 4.08 11.43 -24.81
N GLY A 33 4.39 10.17 -25.08
CA GLY A 33 5.37 9.39 -24.33
C GLY A 33 6.82 9.82 -24.51
N LYS A 34 7.15 10.72 -25.45
CA LYS A 34 8.52 11.21 -25.69
C LYS A 34 8.89 12.39 -24.79
N SER A 35 7.89 13.12 -24.34
CA SER A 35 8.04 14.30 -23.48
C SER A 35 8.06 13.91 -21.99
N PHE A 36 8.36 14.91 -21.13
CA PHE A 36 8.15 14.80 -19.71
C PHE A 36 6.67 14.47 -19.41
N PRO A 37 6.38 13.56 -18.50
CA PRO A 37 7.30 12.89 -17.57
C PRO A 37 7.89 11.56 -18.06
N PHE A 38 7.52 11.06 -19.22
CA PHE A 38 7.92 9.72 -19.70
C PHE A 38 9.31 9.69 -20.35
N PHE A 39 9.73 10.74 -21.02
CA PHE A 39 11.00 10.87 -21.74
C PHE A 39 11.30 9.75 -22.75
N GLY A 40 10.28 9.02 -23.20
CA GLY A 40 10.43 7.85 -24.06
C GLY A 40 10.89 6.56 -23.36
N GLU A 41 10.99 6.57 -22.03
CA GLU A 41 11.51 5.44 -21.24
C GLU A 41 10.41 4.49 -20.72
N TRP A 42 9.15 4.92 -20.77
CA TRP A 42 8.02 4.10 -20.35
C TRP A 42 7.50 3.25 -21.51
N LYS A 43 7.10 2.03 -21.19
CA LYS A 43 6.44 1.14 -22.15
C LYS A 43 4.96 1.52 -22.26
N CYS A 44 4.47 1.64 -23.49
CA CYS A 44 3.04 1.79 -23.79
C CYS A 44 2.48 0.49 -24.37
N THR A 45 1.47 -0.07 -23.72
CA THR A 45 0.73 -1.24 -24.20
C THR A 45 -0.70 -0.81 -24.51
N ARG A 46 -1.20 -1.12 -25.68
CA ARG A 46 -2.62 -0.86 -26.03
C ARG A 46 -3.47 -2.08 -25.67
N LEU A 47 -4.49 -1.85 -24.83
CA LEU A 47 -5.50 -2.84 -24.47
C LEU A 47 -6.88 -2.32 -24.88
N GLY A 48 -7.42 -2.82 -25.98
CA GLY A 48 -8.67 -2.32 -26.54
C GLY A 48 -8.58 -0.83 -26.87
N SER A 49 -9.44 -0.03 -26.26
CA SER A 49 -9.50 1.43 -26.39
C SER A 49 -8.57 2.17 -25.41
N PHE A 50 -7.86 1.46 -24.54
CA PHE A 50 -7.01 2.05 -23.51
C PHE A 50 -5.53 1.95 -23.86
N TYR A 51 -4.79 2.96 -23.42
CA TYR A 51 -3.33 3.03 -23.42
C TYR A 51 -2.83 2.81 -21.99
N VAL A 52 -1.96 1.83 -21.81
CA VAL A 52 -1.36 1.48 -20.52
C VAL A 52 0.12 1.82 -20.59
N TRP A 53 0.49 2.86 -19.87
CA TRP A 53 1.88 3.29 -19.72
C TRP A 53 2.44 2.71 -18.42
N THR A 54 3.57 2.04 -18.51
CA THR A 54 4.24 1.43 -17.35
C THR A 54 5.71 1.84 -17.30
N HIS A 55 6.17 2.20 -16.11
CA HIS A 55 7.60 2.32 -15.85
C HIS A 55 8.27 0.95 -16.09
N ARG A 56 9.54 0.93 -16.48
CA ARG A 56 10.27 -0.29 -16.83
C ARG A 56 10.28 -1.37 -15.73
N ASP A 57 10.26 -0.95 -14.46
CA ASP A 57 10.29 -1.85 -13.29
C ASP A 57 8.88 -2.14 -12.73
N THR A 58 7.82 -1.81 -13.44
CA THR A 58 6.44 -2.08 -13.04
C THR A 58 6.04 -3.49 -13.43
N GLY A 59 5.62 -4.30 -12.45
CA GLY A 59 4.89 -5.54 -12.75
C GLY A 59 3.57 -5.20 -13.45
N PHE A 60 3.40 -5.68 -14.66
CA PHE A 60 2.16 -5.52 -15.42
C PHE A 60 1.84 -6.79 -16.18
N TYR A 61 0.71 -7.40 -15.83
CA TYR A 61 0.25 -8.68 -16.36
C TYR A 61 -1.15 -8.52 -16.91
N TRP A 62 -1.43 -9.18 -18.01
CA TRP A 62 -2.76 -9.18 -18.60
C TRP A 62 -2.99 -10.45 -19.42
N ILE A 63 -4.28 -10.85 -19.52
CA ILE A 63 -4.74 -11.98 -20.32
C ILE A 63 -5.99 -11.60 -21.10
N HIS A 64 -6.20 -12.23 -22.24
CA HIS A 64 -7.49 -12.28 -22.90
C HIS A 64 -8.27 -13.51 -22.44
N GLN A 65 -9.53 -13.33 -22.08
CA GLN A 65 -10.49 -14.40 -21.81
C GLN A 65 -11.81 -14.01 -22.45
N ASP A 66 -12.17 -14.70 -23.52
CA ASP A 66 -13.30 -14.35 -24.38
C ASP A 66 -13.16 -12.90 -24.92
N GLU A 67 -14.19 -12.07 -24.78
CA GLU A 67 -14.19 -10.67 -25.18
C GLU A 67 -13.62 -9.71 -24.12
N ARG A 68 -13.08 -10.24 -23.03
CA ARG A 68 -12.59 -9.48 -21.89
C ARG A 68 -11.08 -9.53 -21.78
N ILE A 69 -10.53 -8.46 -21.23
CA ILE A 69 -9.12 -8.39 -20.86
C ILE A 69 -9.06 -8.23 -19.34
N PHE A 70 -8.35 -9.13 -18.68
CA PHE A 70 -8.04 -9.02 -17.25
C PHE A 70 -6.62 -8.50 -17.09
N PHE A 71 -6.39 -7.64 -16.11
CA PHE A 71 -5.09 -7.04 -15.89
C PHE A 71 -4.74 -6.89 -14.41
N LEU A 72 -3.45 -6.84 -14.11
CA LEU A 72 -2.90 -6.62 -12.78
C LEU A 72 -1.65 -5.73 -12.88
N PHE A 73 -1.64 -4.65 -12.10
CA PHE A 73 -0.45 -3.84 -11.83
C PHE A 73 0.12 -4.20 -10.46
N GLY A 74 1.44 -4.30 -10.35
CA GLY A 74 2.14 -4.74 -9.14
C GLY A 74 2.37 -6.24 -9.14
N HIS A 75 2.20 -6.89 -7.99
CA HIS A 75 2.37 -8.33 -7.85
C HIS A 75 1.31 -8.93 -6.93
N ALA A 76 0.95 -10.18 -7.21
CA ALA A 76 0.07 -10.99 -6.38
C ALA A 76 0.54 -12.45 -6.35
N TYR A 77 0.20 -13.15 -5.27
CA TYR A 77 0.36 -14.59 -5.12
C TYR A 77 -0.76 -15.13 -4.22
N ASN A 78 -1.02 -16.43 -4.30
CA ASN A 78 -2.13 -17.05 -3.57
C ASN A 78 -1.62 -18.11 -2.58
N PRO A 79 -1.54 -17.82 -1.27
CA PRO A 79 -1.03 -18.76 -0.26
C PRO A 79 -1.97 -19.92 0.04
N PHE A 80 -3.21 -19.92 -0.47
CA PHE A 80 -4.18 -21.01 -0.31
C PHE A 80 -3.99 -22.08 -1.39
N THR A 81 -3.64 -21.68 -2.61
CA THR A 81 -3.44 -22.58 -3.76
C THR A 81 -1.98 -22.73 -4.16
N MET A 82 -1.06 -22.06 -3.47
CA MET A 82 0.37 -22.02 -3.78
C MET A 82 0.66 -21.53 -5.21
N GLU A 83 -0.09 -20.52 -5.68
CA GLU A 83 0.09 -19.96 -7.04
C GLU A 83 0.88 -18.65 -7.00
N ILE A 84 1.97 -18.58 -7.77
CA ILE A 84 2.85 -17.42 -7.89
C ILE A 84 2.68 -16.64 -9.19
N SER A 85 2.07 -17.24 -10.20
CA SER A 85 1.94 -16.65 -11.54
C SER A 85 0.71 -15.75 -11.62
N GLU A 86 0.93 -14.46 -11.85
CA GLU A 86 -0.16 -13.50 -12.05
C GLU A 86 -1.05 -13.89 -13.24
N SER A 87 -0.48 -14.47 -14.28
CA SER A 87 -1.28 -14.94 -15.43
C SER A 87 -2.22 -16.07 -15.06
N ASN A 88 -1.81 -17.01 -14.22
CA ASN A 88 -2.69 -18.08 -13.73
C ASN A 88 -3.72 -17.55 -12.73
N ILE A 89 -3.33 -16.63 -11.87
CA ILE A 89 -4.24 -15.90 -10.96
C ILE A 89 -5.31 -15.19 -11.78
N LEU A 90 -4.96 -14.46 -12.83
CA LEU A 90 -5.91 -13.78 -13.70
C LEU A 90 -6.85 -14.75 -14.42
N LYS A 91 -6.37 -15.91 -14.90
CA LYS A 91 -7.20 -16.96 -15.49
C LYS A 91 -8.22 -17.50 -14.49
N ARG A 92 -7.79 -17.76 -13.25
CA ARG A 92 -8.69 -18.22 -12.18
C ARG A 92 -9.76 -17.16 -11.87
N ILE A 93 -9.38 -15.89 -11.74
CA ILE A 93 -10.35 -14.80 -11.52
C ILE A 93 -11.33 -14.68 -12.69
N ALA A 94 -10.86 -14.79 -13.92
CA ALA A 94 -11.68 -14.73 -15.11
C ALA A 94 -12.73 -15.86 -15.15
N ALA A 95 -12.34 -17.07 -14.75
CA ALA A 95 -13.24 -18.21 -14.68
C ALA A 95 -14.38 -18.07 -13.65
N HIS A 96 -14.20 -17.24 -12.62
CA HIS A 96 -15.20 -16.95 -11.58
C HIS A 96 -15.98 -15.66 -11.80
N LEU A 97 -15.69 -14.89 -12.87
CA LEU A 97 -16.40 -13.63 -13.11
C LEU A 97 -17.89 -13.86 -13.31
N GLY A 98 -18.71 -13.24 -12.45
CA GLY A 98 -20.16 -13.40 -12.43
C GLY A 98 -20.67 -14.54 -11.53
N ALA A 99 -19.80 -15.37 -11.01
CA ALA A 99 -20.14 -16.37 -9.98
C ALA A 99 -20.24 -15.71 -8.59
N SER A 100 -20.95 -16.37 -7.67
CA SER A 100 -21.16 -15.88 -6.31
C SER A 100 -19.86 -15.79 -5.48
N ASP A 101 -18.87 -16.61 -5.81
CA ASP A 101 -17.57 -16.70 -5.13
C ASP A 101 -16.46 -15.83 -5.78
N PHE A 102 -16.81 -14.97 -6.73
CA PHE A 102 -15.84 -14.11 -7.44
C PHE A 102 -14.96 -13.31 -6.48
N TYR A 103 -15.56 -12.68 -5.47
CA TYR A 103 -14.81 -11.90 -4.49
C TYR A 103 -14.08 -12.77 -3.47
N ASP A 104 -14.54 -13.99 -3.23
CA ASP A 104 -13.82 -14.95 -2.38
C ASP A 104 -12.49 -15.36 -2.99
N VAL A 105 -12.47 -15.62 -4.30
CA VAL A 105 -11.23 -15.90 -5.05
C VAL A 105 -10.26 -14.72 -4.98
N ILE A 106 -10.76 -13.50 -5.13
CA ILE A 106 -9.92 -12.29 -4.99
C ILE A 106 -9.43 -12.12 -3.56
N SER A 107 -10.22 -12.49 -2.55
CA SER A 107 -9.88 -12.35 -1.13
C SER A 107 -8.79 -13.33 -0.67
N GLU A 108 -8.48 -14.37 -1.46
CA GLU A 108 -7.34 -15.27 -1.24
C GLU A 108 -5.98 -14.66 -1.62
N LEU A 109 -5.97 -13.57 -2.38
CA LEU A 109 -4.74 -12.99 -2.88
C LEU A 109 -3.99 -12.20 -1.81
N THR A 110 -2.68 -12.42 -1.78
CA THR A 110 -1.71 -11.61 -1.05
C THR A 110 -0.87 -10.82 -2.06
N GLY A 111 -0.41 -9.63 -1.68
CA GLY A 111 0.46 -8.82 -2.52
C GLY A 111 0.14 -7.34 -2.49
N ILE A 112 0.73 -6.60 -3.41
CA ILE A 112 0.57 -5.15 -3.58
C ILE A 112 0.17 -4.91 -5.03
N PHE A 113 -1.13 -4.65 -5.27
CA PHE A 113 -1.66 -4.66 -6.63
C PHE A 113 -2.87 -3.75 -6.86
N VAL A 114 -3.07 -3.38 -8.12
CA VAL A 114 -4.37 -2.99 -8.68
C VAL A 114 -4.76 -4.07 -9.67
N LEU A 115 -5.95 -4.64 -9.50
CA LEU A 115 -6.54 -5.69 -10.32
C LEU A 115 -7.76 -5.15 -11.04
N GLY A 116 -7.98 -5.53 -12.30
CA GLY A 116 -9.18 -5.15 -13.02
C GLY A 116 -9.46 -6.00 -14.25
N PHE A 117 -10.59 -5.69 -14.86
CA PHE A 117 -10.97 -6.26 -16.15
C PHE A 117 -11.70 -5.21 -16.99
N MET A 118 -11.63 -5.37 -18.29
CA MET A 118 -12.31 -4.50 -19.27
C MET A 118 -13.12 -5.31 -20.27
N GLU A 119 -14.20 -4.70 -20.74
CA GLU A 119 -15.08 -5.22 -21.79
C GLU A 119 -15.47 -4.02 -22.69
N GLY A 120 -14.93 -3.96 -23.89
CA GLY A 120 -15.01 -2.78 -24.75
C GLY A 120 -14.45 -1.54 -24.09
N ASP A 121 -15.26 -0.49 -23.95
CA ASP A 121 -14.90 0.78 -23.31
C ASP A 121 -15.19 0.83 -21.81
N LYS A 122 -15.66 -0.27 -21.23
CA LYS A 122 -15.93 -0.37 -19.80
C LYS A 122 -14.73 -0.99 -19.07
N VAL A 123 -14.37 -0.40 -17.95
CA VAL A 123 -13.28 -0.92 -17.08
C VAL A 123 -13.78 -1.03 -15.67
N SER A 124 -13.54 -2.17 -15.04
CA SER A 124 -13.72 -2.37 -13.60
C SER A 124 -12.36 -2.65 -12.95
N PHE A 125 -12.11 -2.07 -11.77
CA PHE A 125 -10.86 -2.26 -11.05
C PHE A 125 -11.05 -2.12 -9.53
N LEU A 126 -10.12 -2.69 -8.80
CA LEU A 126 -10.01 -2.64 -7.33
C LEU A 126 -8.54 -2.73 -6.92
N THR A 127 -8.24 -2.45 -5.67
CA THR A 127 -6.88 -2.56 -5.13
C THR A 127 -6.74 -3.71 -4.14
N ASP A 128 -5.51 -3.98 -3.72
CA ASP A 128 -5.18 -4.94 -2.66
C ASP A 128 -5.91 -4.64 -1.34
N PRO A 129 -5.90 -5.57 -0.37
CA PRO A 129 -6.74 -5.48 0.85
C PRO A 129 -6.62 -4.20 1.65
N SER A 130 -5.43 -3.61 1.69
CA SER A 130 -5.12 -2.43 2.52
C SER A 130 -4.77 -1.18 1.69
N GLY A 131 -4.81 -1.27 0.34
CA GLY A 131 -4.44 -0.17 -0.55
C GLY A 131 -2.95 0.17 -0.53
N MET A 132 -2.11 -0.84 -0.33
CA MET A 132 -0.65 -0.69 -0.32
C MET A 132 -0.10 -0.34 -1.71
N GLN A 133 -0.77 -0.77 -2.79
CA GLN A 133 -0.56 -0.20 -4.11
C GLN A 133 -1.22 1.17 -4.17
N SER A 134 -0.43 2.22 -3.94
CA SER A 134 -0.94 3.59 -4.14
C SER A 134 -1.53 3.72 -5.54
N ALA A 135 -2.78 4.17 -5.60
CA ALA A 135 -3.47 4.43 -6.87
C ALA A 135 -4.54 5.49 -6.71
N CYS A 136 -4.76 6.24 -7.77
CA CYS A 136 -5.85 7.22 -7.86
C CYS A 136 -6.50 7.17 -9.23
N THR A 137 -7.71 7.66 -9.30
CA THR A 137 -8.50 7.66 -10.53
C THR A 137 -9.35 8.93 -10.64
N GLY A 138 -9.67 9.29 -11.86
CA GLY A 138 -10.60 10.37 -12.17
C GLY A 138 -10.98 10.40 -13.64
N VAL A 139 -11.96 11.23 -13.95
CA VAL A 139 -12.38 11.49 -15.34
C VAL A 139 -12.17 12.96 -15.64
N VAL A 140 -11.30 13.27 -16.57
CA VAL A 140 -10.99 14.63 -17.01
C VAL A 140 -11.32 14.74 -18.50
N ASN A 141 -12.15 15.69 -18.87
CA ASN A 141 -12.62 15.89 -20.25
C ASN A 141 -13.17 14.60 -20.90
N GLY A 142 -13.90 13.78 -20.11
CA GLY A 142 -14.48 12.51 -20.55
C GLY A 142 -13.48 11.37 -20.73
N LYS A 143 -12.20 11.56 -20.32
CA LYS A 143 -11.15 10.55 -20.37
C LYS A 143 -10.89 9.98 -18.97
N LEU A 144 -10.78 8.66 -18.87
CA LEU A 144 -10.38 7.99 -17.67
C LEU A 144 -8.86 8.15 -17.44
N TYR A 145 -8.50 8.40 -16.19
CA TYR A 145 -7.13 8.29 -15.70
C TYR A 145 -7.12 7.39 -14.47
N LEU A 146 -6.45 6.27 -14.56
CA LEU A 146 -6.14 5.34 -13.46
C LEU A 146 -4.62 5.28 -13.35
N THR A 147 -4.06 5.76 -12.25
CA THR A 147 -2.61 5.92 -12.10
C THR A 147 -2.12 5.59 -10.70
N SER A 148 -0.86 5.19 -10.59
CA SER A 148 -0.16 5.00 -9.31
C SER A 148 0.19 6.30 -8.58
N HIS A 149 0.43 7.39 -9.33
CA HIS A 149 0.89 8.66 -8.80
C HIS A 149 -0.02 9.79 -9.30
N SER A 150 -0.64 10.54 -8.41
CA SER A 150 -1.48 11.68 -8.80
C SER A 150 -0.69 12.78 -9.51
N GLN A 151 0.58 12.97 -9.11
CA GLN A 151 1.48 13.94 -9.74
C GLN A 151 1.78 13.60 -11.20
N LEU A 152 1.83 12.32 -11.56
CA LEU A 152 2.03 11.89 -12.95
C LEU A 152 0.94 12.45 -13.87
N VAL A 153 -0.32 12.37 -13.46
CA VAL A 153 -1.43 12.95 -14.22
C VAL A 153 -1.42 14.48 -14.15
N ALA A 154 -1.04 15.04 -13.01
CA ALA A 154 -0.91 16.50 -12.89
C ALA A 154 0.15 17.07 -13.81
N ASP A 155 1.27 16.39 -14.00
CA ASP A 155 2.33 16.79 -14.93
C ASP A 155 1.87 16.73 -16.39
N ILE A 156 1.07 15.72 -16.75
CA ILE A 156 0.52 15.55 -18.11
C ILE A 156 -0.54 16.63 -18.40
N LEU A 157 -1.44 16.87 -17.46
CA LEU A 157 -2.61 17.73 -17.64
C LEU A 157 -2.44 19.15 -17.08
N ASN A 158 -1.27 19.45 -16.50
CA ASN A 158 -0.97 20.72 -15.83
C ASN A 158 -1.99 21.05 -14.73
N LEU A 159 -2.38 20.07 -13.92
CA LEU A 159 -3.32 20.26 -12.81
C LEU A 159 -2.70 21.11 -11.69
N LYS A 160 -3.54 21.79 -10.94
CA LYS A 160 -3.13 22.64 -9.82
C LYS A 160 -3.54 22.01 -8.49
N MET A 161 -2.63 22.08 -7.51
CA MET A 161 -2.95 21.67 -6.14
C MET A 161 -4.11 22.49 -5.60
N MET A 162 -5.05 21.82 -4.91
CA MET A 162 -6.17 22.48 -4.26
C MET A 162 -5.68 23.40 -3.12
N PRO A 163 -6.19 24.65 -3.00
CA PRO A 163 -5.79 25.56 -1.90
C PRO A 163 -6.04 24.96 -0.50
N PHE A 164 -7.08 24.14 -0.36
CA PHE A 164 -7.35 23.42 0.89
C PHE A 164 -6.23 22.43 1.27
N ILE A 165 -5.66 21.74 0.29
CA ILE A 165 -4.55 20.82 0.53
C ILE A 165 -3.29 21.59 0.92
N GLU A 166 -3.03 22.71 0.27
CA GLU A 166 -1.93 23.60 0.62
C GLU A 166 -2.07 24.11 2.07
N GLU A 167 -3.28 24.54 2.49
CA GLU A 167 -3.58 24.89 3.88
C GLU A 167 -3.30 23.71 4.84
N LEU A 168 -3.71 22.52 4.46
CA LEU A 168 -3.63 21.31 5.29
C LEU A 168 -2.19 20.84 5.50
N ILE A 169 -1.38 20.77 4.44
CA ILE A 169 0.01 20.29 4.53
C ILE A 169 0.91 21.26 5.32
N HIS A 170 0.56 22.54 5.38
CA HIS A 170 1.24 23.55 6.22
C HIS A 170 0.69 23.62 7.65
N TYR A 171 -0.34 22.83 7.99
CA TYR A 171 -0.84 22.79 9.35
C TYR A 171 0.19 22.13 10.28
N LYS A 172 0.58 22.82 11.35
CA LYS A 172 1.69 22.39 12.25
C LYS A 172 1.56 20.99 12.84
N TRP A 173 0.37 20.40 12.83
CA TRP A 173 0.10 19.04 13.31
C TRP A 173 -0.12 18.03 12.17
N TYR A 174 0.11 18.43 10.93
CA TYR A 174 -0.14 17.57 9.78
C TYR A 174 0.63 16.23 9.83
N GLY A 175 1.89 16.24 10.30
CA GLY A 175 2.69 15.02 10.48
C GLY A 175 2.45 14.25 11.79
N ARG A 176 1.53 14.70 12.66
CA ARG A 176 1.27 14.04 13.95
C ARG A 176 0.43 12.78 13.80
N VAL A 177 0.49 11.89 14.82
CA VAL A 177 -0.16 10.60 14.96
C VAL A 177 0.51 9.55 14.08
N MET A 178 0.15 9.40 12.81
CA MET A 178 0.70 8.39 11.89
C MET A 178 1.61 8.99 10.81
N GLY A 179 1.98 10.26 10.93
CA GLY A 179 2.75 10.93 9.90
C GLY A 179 1.88 11.71 8.90
N PRO A 180 2.48 12.32 7.86
CA PRO A 180 1.79 13.15 6.88
C PRO A 180 1.05 12.28 5.84
N TYR A 181 -0.23 12.52 5.66
CA TYR A 181 -1.08 11.96 4.61
C TYR A 181 -2.40 12.73 4.51
N LEU A 182 -3.08 12.63 3.37
CA LEU A 182 -4.36 13.31 3.14
C LEU A 182 -5.54 12.51 3.70
N PRO A 183 -6.62 13.19 4.17
CA PRO A 183 -7.78 12.52 4.74
C PRO A 183 -8.68 11.90 3.67
N ALA A 184 -9.44 10.90 4.05
CA ALA A 184 -10.46 10.26 3.21
C ALA A 184 -9.86 9.73 1.88
N ASP A 185 -10.46 10.09 0.76
CA ASP A 185 -10.06 9.73 -0.60
C ASP A 185 -9.33 10.85 -1.35
N LEU A 186 -8.88 11.89 -0.65
CA LEU A 186 -8.28 13.06 -1.30
C LEU A 186 -6.93 12.73 -1.94
N THR A 187 -6.73 13.36 -3.10
CA THR A 187 -5.41 13.62 -3.69
C THR A 187 -5.14 15.14 -3.65
N PRO A 188 -3.96 15.61 -3.99
CA PRO A 188 -3.71 17.05 -4.12
C PRO A 188 -4.58 17.77 -5.17
N PHE A 189 -5.13 17.03 -6.12
CA PHE A 189 -5.82 17.53 -7.30
C PHE A 189 -7.30 17.17 -7.26
N SER A 190 -8.17 18.14 -7.51
CA SER A 190 -9.63 17.98 -7.46
C SER A 190 -10.18 16.96 -8.47
N GLU A 191 -9.47 16.77 -9.57
CA GLU A 191 -9.82 15.88 -10.66
C GLU A 191 -9.61 14.40 -10.35
N LEU A 192 -8.81 14.10 -9.33
CA LEU A 192 -8.40 12.76 -8.98
C LEU A 192 -8.80 12.41 -7.55
N LYS A 193 -9.26 11.19 -7.35
CA LYS A 193 -9.51 10.61 -6.02
C LYS A 193 -8.65 9.38 -5.81
N ARG A 194 -8.17 9.17 -4.59
CA ARG A 194 -7.50 7.93 -4.19
C ARG A 194 -8.48 6.76 -4.30
N ILE A 195 -8.00 5.62 -4.78
CA ILE A 195 -8.77 4.37 -4.77
C ILE A 195 -8.83 3.87 -3.33
N VAL A 196 -10.05 3.67 -2.84
CA VAL A 196 -10.32 3.14 -1.49
C VAL A 196 -10.27 1.61 -1.54
N PRO A 197 -9.56 0.95 -0.62
CA PRO A 197 -9.57 -0.51 -0.53
C PRO A 197 -10.98 -1.07 -0.36
N ASN A 198 -11.18 -2.30 -0.84
CA ASN A 198 -12.45 -3.03 -0.67
C ASN A 198 -13.65 -2.44 -1.42
N ILE A 199 -13.37 -1.55 -2.33
CA ILE A 199 -14.35 -0.92 -3.23
C ILE A 199 -14.02 -1.34 -4.67
N LYS A 200 -15.02 -1.80 -5.41
CA LYS A 200 -14.96 -1.97 -6.86
C LYS A 200 -15.32 -0.66 -7.54
N TYR A 201 -14.47 -0.17 -8.40
CA TYR A 201 -14.71 0.96 -9.29
C TYR A 201 -15.08 0.46 -10.68
N SER A 202 -15.98 1.17 -11.37
CA SER A 202 -16.41 0.83 -12.71
C SER A 202 -16.55 2.11 -13.54
N PHE A 203 -15.73 2.24 -14.58
CA PHE A 203 -15.84 3.28 -15.58
C PHE A 203 -16.73 2.79 -16.73
N THR A 204 -17.70 3.60 -17.15
CA THR A 204 -18.70 3.25 -18.17
C THR A 204 -18.65 4.18 -19.38
N GLY A 205 -17.47 4.72 -19.71
CA GLY A 205 -17.24 5.63 -20.82
C GLY A 205 -17.38 7.13 -20.50
N LYS A 206 -18.05 7.49 -19.41
CA LYS A 206 -18.22 8.89 -18.98
C LYS A 206 -17.99 9.12 -17.49
N ASN A 207 -18.47 8.20 -16.67
CA ASN A 207 -18.47 8.34 -15.20
C ASN A 207 -17.82 7.14 -14.56
N ILE A 208 -17.30 7.34 -13.34
CA ILE A 208 -16.86 6.28 -12.45
C ILE A 208 -17.94 6.06 -11.40
N CYS A 209 -18.48 4.84 -11.34
CA CYS A 209 -19.30 4.36 -10.24
C CYS A 209 -18.44 3.48 -9.34
N HIS A 210 -18.81 3.35 -8.07
CA HIS A 210 -18.10 2.49 -7.13
C HIS A 210 -19.10 1.79 -6.22
N LYS A 211 -18.71 0.63 -5.70
CA LYS A 211 -19.52 -0.18 -4.82
C LYS A 211 -18.63 -0.98 -3.86
N ARG A 212 -18.97 -0.99 -2.58
CA ARG A 212 -18.32 -1.86 -1.59
C ARG A 212 -18.62 -3.33 -1.92
N PHE A 213 -17.57 -4.15 -1.90
CA PHE A 213 -17.70 -5.60 -2.04
C PHE A 213 -17.21 -6.37 -0.81
N TYR A 214 -16.52 -5.68 0.12
CA TYR A 214 -15.95 -6.25 1.33
C TYR A 214 -15.75 -5.18 2.43
N PRO A 215 -15.86 -5.52 3.73
CA PRO A 215 -16.58 -6.72 4.21
C PRO A 215 -18.10 -6.48 4.20
N LEU A 216 -18.86 -7.48 3.82
CA LEU A 216 -20.34 -7.43 3.80
C LEU A 216 -20.97 -8.55 4.62
N ASP A 217 -20.23 -9.63 4.86
CA ASP A 217 -20.71 -10.79 5.60
C ASP A 217 -20.32 -10.70 7.07
N GLU A 218 -21.21 -11.20 7.94
CA GLU A 218 -20.94 -11.28 9.39
C GLU A 218 -19.83 -12.30 9.69
N LEU A 219 -18.92 -11.92 10.60
CA LEU A 219 -17.88 -12.81 11.10
C LEU A 219 -18.39 -13.61 12.30
N LYS A 220 -18.27 -14.93 12.24
CA LYS A 220 -18.47 -15.78 13.40
C LYS A 220 -17.30 -15.61 14.36
N GLN A 221 -17.55 -14.98 15.51
CA GLN A 221 -16.55 -14.82 16.56
C GLN A 221 -16.15 -16.18 17.16
N VAL A 222 -14.89 -16.31 17.55
CA VAL A 222 -14.36 -17.47 18.26
C VAL A 222 -15.11 -17.67 19.58
N GLN A 223 -15.54 -18.91 19.85
CA GLN A 223 -16.36 -19.26 21.01
C GLN A 223 -15.57 -20.01 22.09
N ASN A 224 -14.46 -20.64 21.75
CA ASN A 224 -13.67 -21.48 22.65
C ASN A 224 -12.20 -21.56 22.23
N GLU A 225 -11.37 -22.10 23.12
CA GLU A 225 -9.92 -22.20 22.92
C GLU A 225 -9.54 -23.10 21.73
N LYS A 226 -10.30 -24.15 21.46
CA LYS A 226 -10.07 -25.03 20.31
C LYS A 226 -10.21 -24.27 18.99
N GLU A 227 -11.29 -23.52 18.83
CA GLU A 227 -11.49 -22.65 17.63
C GLU A 227 -10.41 -21.58 17.53
N TYR A 228 -9.98 -21.02 18.67
CA TYR A 228 -8.88 -20.05 18.73
C TYR A 228 -7.58 -20.66 18.18
N ASP A 229 -7.19 -21.85 18.69
CA ASP A 229 -5.96 -22.52 18.25
C ASP A 229 -6.03 -22.99 16.78
N GLU A 230 -7.22 -23.33 16.28
CA GLU A 230 -7.44 -23.65 14.86
C GLU A 230 -7.19 -22.41 13.98
N ILE A 231 -7.74 -21.25 14.34
CA ILE A 231 -7.52 -19.99 13.62
C ILE A 231 -6.03 -19.60 13.60
N ILE A 232 -5.35 -19.72 14.75
CA ILE A 232 -3.92 -19.38 14.82
C ILE A 232 -3.09 -20.30 13.94
N ARG A 233 -3.38 -21.61 13.94
CA ARG A 233 -2.68 -22.57 13.06
C ARG A 233 -2.89 -22.28 11.57
N GLU A 234 -4.12 -21.98 11.17
CA GLU A 234 -4.40 -21.63 9.77
C GLU A 234 -3.77 -20.29 9.38
N ALA A 235 -3.79 -19.29 10.26
CA ALA A 235 -3.12 -18.01 10.03
C ALA A 235 -1.60 -18.21 9.88
N ALA A 236 -0.97 -18.98 10.77
CA ALA A 236 0.46 -19.30 10.66
C ALA A 236 0.80 -20.05 9.36
N LYS A 237 -0.07 -20.98 8.92
CA LYS A 237 0.09 -21.70 7.66
C LYS A 237 0.04 -20.73 6.46
N ILE A 238 -0.88 -19.77 6.45
CA ILE A 238 -0.96 -18.75 5.38
C ILE A 238 0.32 -17.91 5.32
N LEU A 239 0.84 -17.48 6.48
CA LEU A 239 2.08 -16.72 6.52
C LEU A 239 3.28 -17.55 6.03
N LYS A 240 3.41 -18.81 6.46
CA LYS A 240 4.44 -19.74 5.97
C LYS A 240 4.34 -19.97 4.46
N ASN A 241 3.15 -20.23 3.96
CA ASN A 241 2.91 -20.35 2.52
C ASN A 241 3.28 -19.06 1.78
N GLY A 242 2.93 -17.90 2.35
CA GLY A 242 3.32 -16.60 1.83
C GLY A 242 4.83 -16.44 1.71
N MET A 243 5.59 -16.79 2.75
CA MET A 243 7.06 -16.73 2.71
C MET A 243 7.65 -17.72 1.70
N ALA A 244 7.12 -18.94 1.62
CA ALA A 244 7.54 -19.92 0.60
C ALA A 244 7.35 -19.34 -0.82
N LEU A 245 6.17 -18.78 -1.11
CA LEU A 245 5.89 -18.15 -2.42
C LEU A 245 6.77 -16.93 -2.69
N VAL A 246 7.08 -16.13 -1.68
CA VAL A 246 8.04 -15.01 -1.81
C VAL A 246 9.42 -15.53 -2.22
N SER A 247 9.92 -16.60 -1.58
CA SER A 247 11.23 -17.18 -1.89
C SER A 247 11.31 -17.85 -3.26
N GLU A 248 10.17 -18.21 -3.85
CA GLU A 248 10.09 -18.76 -5.21
C GLU A 248 9.90 -17.67 -6.28
N LYS A 249 9.25 -16.55 -5.90
CA LYS A 249 8.89 -15.47 -6.83
C LYS A 249 10.05 -14.52 -7.10
N TRP A 250 10.90 -14.26 -6.11
CA TRP A 250 12.04 -13.34 -6.22
C TRP A 250 13.35 -14.08 -5.96
N GLU A 251 14.37 -13.68 -6.68
CA GLU A 251 15.70 -14.29 -6.58
C GLU A 251 16.43 -13.88 -5.29
N ARG A 252 16.23 -12.64 -4.86
CA ARG A 252 16.89 -12.05 -3.68
C ARG A 252 15.90 -11.38 -2.75
N PRO A 253 15.06 -12.15 -2.03
CA PRO A 253 14.15 -11.60 -1.05
C PRO A 253 14.90 -11.28 0.26
N TRP A 254 14.68 -10.06 0.77
CA TRP A 254 15.27 -9.60 2.03
C TRP A 254 14.20 -9.28 3.08
N ILE A 255 14.45 -9.64 4.32
CA ILE A 255 13.55 -9.35 5.44
C ILE A 255 14.14 -8.20 6.25
N SER A 256 13.41 -7.10 6.41
CA SER A 256 13.79 -6.05 7.35
C SER A 256 13.51 -6.53 8.78
N LEU A 257 14.57 -6.80 9.55
CA LEU A 257 14.51 -7.39 10.88
C LEU A 257 14.80 -6.33 11.96
N THR A 258 14.04 -6.38 13.06
CA THR A 258 14.17 -5.51 14.22
C THR A 258 13.91 -6.30 15.49
N GLY A 259 14.02 -5.67 16.68
CA GLY A 259 13.56 -6.28 17.93
C GLY A 259 12.04 -6.38 18.08
N GLY A 260 11.26 -5.85 17.15
CA GLY A 260 9.81 -5.80 17.23
C GLY A 260 9.12 -7.13 16.91
N ILE A 261 7.96 -7.40 17.56
CA ILE A 261 7.21 -8.66 17.40
C ILE A 261 6.77 -8.90 15.94
N ASP A 262 6.45 -7.85 15.18
CA ASP A 262 5.94 -7.99 13.82
C ASP A 262 7.02 -8.53 12.88
N SER A 263 8.24 -7.96 12.93
CA SER A 263 9.37 -8.44 12.14
C SER A 263 9.79 -9.84 12.55
N ASN A 264 9.75 -10.16 13.85
CA ASN A 264 10.07 -11.48 14.35
C ASN A 264 9.03 -12.52 13.93
N THR A 265 7.73 -12.18 13.89
CA THR A 265 6.69 -13.07 13.37
C THR A 265 6.87 -13.31 11.87
N THR A 266 7.23 -12.29 11.11
CA THR A 266 7.54 -12.41 9.68
C THR A 266 8.75 -13.32 9.46
N PHE A 267 9.82 -13.13 10.23
CA PHE A 267 11.01 -13.97 10.18
C PHE A 267 10.68 -15.43 10.56
N ALA A 268 9.93 -15.64 11.65
CA ALA A 268 9.50 -16.98 12.08
C ALA A 268 8.65 -17.71 11.02
N ALA A 269 7.90 -16.99 10.19
CA ALA A 269 7.15 -17.57 9.08
C ALA A 269 8.05 -18.16 7.99
N ALA A 270 9.35 -17.80 7.92
CA ALA A 270 10.34 -18.39 7.05
C ALA A 270 11.01 -19.66 7.64
N ASN A 271 10.53 -20.15 8.79
CA ASN A 271 11.12 -21.34 9.43
C ASN A 271 11.12 -22.55 8.50
N GLY A 272 12.31 -23.14 8.30
CA GLY A 272 12.58 -24.25 7.39
C GLY A 272 13.07 -23.84 5.99
N ILE A 273 13.12 -22.52 5.72
CA ILE A 273 13.61 -21.95 4.43
C ILE A 273 14.45 -20.68 4.66
N TYR A 274 15.07 -20.54 5.83
CA TYR A 274 15.88 -19.35 6.16
C TYR A 274 17.02 -19.09 5.18
N ASP A 275 17.60 -20.15 4.63
CA ASP A 275 18.66 -20.15 3.62
C ASP A 275 18.27 -19.43 2.31
N ARG A 276 16.98 -19.21 2.09
CA ARG A 276 16.45 -18.49 0.92
C ARG A 276 16.30 -16.98 1.13
N PHE A 277 16.59 -16.49 2.33
CA PHE A 277 16.42 -15.09 2.68
C PHE A 277 17.71 -14.47 3.20
N HIS A 278 17.84 -13.18 2.96
CA HIS A 278 18.78 -12.33 3.68
C HIS A 278 18.01 -11.47 4.68
N THR A 279 18.65 -11.09 5.75
CA THR A 279 18.07 -10.17 6.73
C THR A 279 18.89 -8.89 6.82
N PHE A 280 18.24 -7.78 7.10
CA PHE A 280 18.92 -6.51 7.29
C PHE A 280 18.22 -5.61 8.30
N SER A 281 19.01 -4.70 8.85
CA SER A 281 18.54 -3.57 9.62
C SER A 281 19.21 -2.30 9.11
N TYR A 282 18.75 -1.15 9.54
CA TYR A 282 19.39 0.12 9.22
C TYR A 282 19.51 0.97 10.48
N LEU A 283 20.57 1.78 10.53
CA LEU A 283 20.85 2.72 11.60
C LEU A 283 20.94 4.13 11.01
N SER A 284 19.85 4.88 11.07
CA SER A 284 19.74 6.27 10.64
C SER A 284 19.69 7.24 11.81
N VAL A 285 19.27 6.76 12.97
CA VAL A 285 19.19 7.49 14.24
C VAL A 285 19.58 6.56 15.39
N GLU A 286 20.18 7.10 16.45
CA GLU A 286 20.73 6.32 17.58
C GLU A 286 19.72 5.33 18.21
N LYS A 287 18.46 5.71 18.32
CA LYS A 287 17.41 4.85 18.87
C LYS A 287 17.21 3.52 18.13
N GLU A 288 17.64 3.41 16.88
CA GLU A 288 17.55 2.21 16.06
C GLU A 288 18.66 1.19 16.40
N SER A 289 19.67 1.56 17.21
CA SER A 289 20.75 0.65 17.64
C SER A 289 20.22 -0.58 18.38
N ILE A 290 19.20 -0.42 19.23
CA ILE A 290 18.56 -1.50 19.97
C ILE A 290 17.93 -2.52 18.99
N ASP A 291 17.31 -2.05 17.94
CA ASP A 291 16.73 -2.90 16.90
C ASP A 291 17.81 -3.66 16.12
N CYS A 292 18.93 -2.99 15.77
CA CYS A 292 20.07 -3.63 15.12
C CYS A 292 20.71 -4.71 15.99
N GLU A 293 20.91 -4.44 17.30
CA GLU A 293 21.46 -5.43 18.23
C GLU A 293 20.55 -6.65 18.39
N ALA A 294 19.24 -6.43 18.49
CA ALA A 294 18.26 -7.50 18.59
C ALA A 294 18.23 -8.35 17.30
N ALA A 295 18.20 -7.71 16.15
CA ALA A 295 18.21 -8.36 14.84
C ALA A 295 19.48 -9.20 14.63
N LYS A 296 20.65 -8.66 15.03
CA LYS A 296 21.92 -9.39 14.98
C LYS A 296 21.87 -10.69 15.79
N LYS A 297 21.43 -10.61 17.04
CA LYS A 297 21.31 -11.79 17.91
C LYS A 297 20.38 -12.87 17.35
N ILE A 298 19.23 -12.44 16.79
CA ILE A 298 18.27 -13.36 16.16
C ILE A 298 18.92 -14.02 14.93
N SER A 299 19.58 -13.26 14.07
CA SER A 299 20.21 -13.79 12.88
C SER A 299 21.37 -14.75 13.20
N GLU A 300 22.16 -14.46 14.24
CA GLU A 300 23.20 -15.36 14.74
C GLU A 300 22.62 -16.66 15.32
N GLU A 301 21.50 -16.59 16.07
CA GLU A 301 20.81 -17.76 16.64
C GLU A 301 20.31 -18.73 15.58
N PHE A 302 19.82 -18.21 14.44
CA PHE A 302 19.23 -19.00 13.36
C PHE A 302 20.17 -19.21 12.15
N ASP A 303 21.42 -18.78 12.26
CA ASP A 303 22.44 -18.88 11.19
C ASP A 303 21.96 -18.29 9.82
N VAL A 304 21.37 -17.08 9.88
CA VAL A 304 20.87 -16.36 8.69
C VAL A 304 21.76 -15.15 8.39
N PRO A 305 22.17 -14.91 7.15
CA PRO A 305 22.93 -13.70 6.81
C PRO A 305 22.21 -12.42 7.20
N TRP A 306 22.93 -11.53 7.87
CA TRP A 306 22.39 -10.24 8.31
C TRP A 306 23.36 -9.09 8.05
N GLU A 307 22.83 -7.97 7.61
CA GLU A 307 23.58 -6.74 7.39
C GLU A 307 22.96 -5.55 8.12
N CYS A 308 23.79 -4.67 8.69
CA CYS A 308 23.35 -3.40 9.24
C CYS A 308 23.82 -2.25 8.34
N TYR A 309 22.89 -1.56 7.69
CA TYR A 309 23.19 -0.39 6.89
C TYR A 309 23.27 0.87 7.74
N HIS A 310 24.47 1.42 7.87
CA HIS A 310 24.72 2.68 8.58
C HIS A 310 24.43 3.85 7.65
N ILE A 311 23.29 4.51 7.84
CA ILE A 311 22.85 5.62 6.99
C ILE A 311 23.63 6.89 7.37
N PRO A 312 24.36 7.51 6.44
CA PRO A 312 25.11 8.75 6.72
C PRO A 312 24.20 9.86 7.22
N THR A 313 24.65 10.59 8.25
CA THR A 313 23.97 11.80 8.74
C THR A 313 24.21 12.99 7.82
N ASP A 314 25.36 13.03 7.16
CA ASP A 314 25.73 14.03 6.16
C ASP A 314 25.23 13.62 4.77
N SER A 315 24.30 14.39 4.23
CA SER A 315 23.73 14.12 2.90
C SER A 315 24.72 14.40 1.74
N SER A 316 25.77 15.18 1.99
CA SER A 316 26.76 15.55 0.95
C SER A 316 27.58 14.35 0.44
N VAL A 317 27.64 13.25 1.22
CA VAL A 317 28.32 12.01 0.80
C VAL A 317 27.45 11.11 -0.08
N LEU A 318 26.16 11.43 -0.24
CA LEU A 318 25.22 10.67 -1.08
C LEU A 318 25.18 11.23 -2.50
N ALA A 319 25.46 10.39 -3.47
CA ALA A 319 25.47 10.82 -4.87
C ALA A 319 24.11 11.38 -5.31
N ASP A 320 24.14 12.56 -5.93
CA ASP A 320 22.96 13.26 -6.49
C ASP A 320 21.83 13.51 -5.48
N TYR A 321 22.17 13.66 -4.20
CA TYR A 321 21.22 13.76 -3.11
C TYR A 321 20.08 14.74 -3.36
N GLU A 322 20.37 15.99 -3.72
CA GLU A 322 19.36 17.05 -3.89
C GLU A 322 18.38 16.73 -5.03
N ILE A 323 18.86 16.15 -6.13
CA ILE A 323 18.00 15.80 -7.26
C ILE A 323 17.16 14.56 -6.92
N LYS A 324 17.75 13.52 -6.31
CA LYS A 324 17.04 12.32 -5.87
C LYS A 324 15.98 12.66 -4.82
N ARG A 325 16.32 13.58 -3.88
CA ARG A 325 15.37 14.12 -2.90
C ARG A 325 14.18 14.80 -3.57
N GLU A 326 14.46 15.67 -4.53
CA GLU A 326 13.43 16.39 -5.29
C GLU A 326 12.52 15.42 -6.05
N ILE A 327 13.08 14.37 -6.66
CA ILE A 327 12.28 13.32 -7.34
C ILE A 327 11.36 12.59 -6.35
N ILE A 328 11.85 12.21 -5.16
CA ILE A 328 11.02 11.54 -4.14
C ILE A 328 9.84 12.43 -3.74
N LEU A 329 10.08 13.71 -3.47
CA LEU A 329 9.04 14.65 -3.09
C LEU A 329 8.06 14.92 -4.23
N HIS A 330 8.55 15.04 -5.44
CA HIS A 330 7.73 15.22 -6.63
C HIS A 330 6.82 14.01 -6.89
N ASN A 331 7.35 12.79 -6.81
CA ASN A 331 6.59 11.55 -7.00
C ASN A 331 5.35 11.48 -6.08
N ASN A 332 5.44 12.01 -4.86
CA ASN A 332 4.33 12.05 -3.91
C ASN A 332 3.58 13.41 -3.86
N ALA A 333 3.79 14.26 -4.87
CA ALA A 333 3.16 15.59 -4.97
C ALA A 333 3.42 16.46 -3.73
N TYR A 334 4.58 16.31 -3.08
CA TYR A 334 5.03 17.06 -1.90
C TYR A 334 4.14 16.90 -0.65
N ILE A 335 3.18 15.97 -0.64
CA ILE A 335 2.24 15.80 0.48
C ILE A 335 2.79 14.98 1.64
N ALA A 336 3.77 14.12 1.40
CA ALA A 336 4.34 13.26 2.45
C ALA A 336 5.18 14.05 3.46
N GLN A 337 5.80 15.16 3.07
CA GLN A 337 6.73 15.92 3.91
C GLN A 337 7.73 14.99 4.60
N THR A 338 8.29 14.06 3.85
CA THR A 338 9.12 12.98 4.35
C THR A 338 10.32 13.55 5.12
N PRO A 339 10.55 13.08 6.36
CA PRO A 339 11.70 13.56 7.16
C PRO A 339 13.03 13.28 6.46
N GLU A 340 14.00 14.17 6.69
CA GLU A 340 15.29 14.14 6.02
C GLU A 340 16.07 12.83 6.24
N ASN A 341 16.03 12.26 7.44
CA ASN A 341 16.64 10.96 7.72
C ASN A 341 16.00 9.83 6.90
N GLU A 342 14.69 9.88 6.67
CA GLU A 342 13.97 8.90 5.85
C GLU A 342 14.33 9.04 4.37
N ILE A 343 14.51 10.25 3.87
CA ILE A 343 14.97 10.51 2.49
C ILE A 343 16.40 9.98 2.30
N ARG A 344 17.32 10.32 3.21
CA ARG A 344 18.69 9.79 3.17
C ARG A 344 18.73 8.28 3.16
N LYS A 345 17.90 7.64 4.01
CA LYS A 345 17.76 6.19 4.06
C LYS A 345 17.34 5.60 2.70
N ARG A 346 16.30 6.14 2.08
CA ARG A 346 15.82 5.66 0.77
C ARG A 346 16.89 5.81 -0.32
N ILE A 347 17.57 6.95 -0.36
CA ILE A 347 18.63 7.21 -1.33
C ILE A 347 19.82 6.29 -1.09
N TYR A 348 20.25 6.12 0.15
CA TYR A 348 21.37 5.24 0.49
C TYR A 348 21.05 3.78 0.13
N LEU A 349 19.89 3.28 0.52
CA LEU A 349 19.49 1.90 0.22
C LEU A 349 19.34 1.65 -1.29
N ALA A 350 18.96 2.65 -2.09
CA ALA A 350 18.87 2.51 -3.54
C ALA A 350 20.22 2.20 -4.21
N ASP A 351 21.32 2.65 -3.58
CA ASP A 351 22.68 2.44 -4.09
C ASP A 351 23.38 1.22 -3.42
N HIS A 352 22.86 0.68 -2.29
CA HIS A 352 23.55 -0.31 -1.48
C HIS A 352 22.78 -1.60 -1.19
N LEU A 353 21.44 -1.58 -1.17
CA LEU A 353 20.64 -2.76 -0.88
C LEU A 353 20.44 -3.59 -2.15
N PRO A 354 21.00 -4.81 -2.23
CA PRO A 354 20.91 -5.64 -3.45
C PRO A 354 19.62 -6.48 -3.50
N ALA A 355 18.56 -6.07 -2.79
CA ALA A 355 17.30 -6.82 -2.72
C ALA A 355 16.44 -6.60 -3.98
N ASP A 356 15.86 -7.68 -4.50
CA ASP A 356 14.81 -7.59 -5.52
C ASP A 356 13.48 -7.20 -4.89
N VAL A 357 13.26 -7.69 -3.66
CA VAL A 357 12.08 -7.38 -2.86
C VAL A 357 12.43 -7.31 -1.38
N GLU A 358 11.86 -6.34 -0.68
CA GLU A 358 11.86 -6.30 0.78
C GLU A 358 10.54 -6.84 1.32
N VAL A 359 10.60 -7.79 2.25
CA VAL A 359 9.45 -8.31 2.99
C VAL A 359 9.20 -7.43 4.21
N LYS A 360 8.11 -6.69 4.19
CA LYS A 360 7.66 -5.81 5.28
C LYS A 360 6.63 -6.51 6.17
N SER A 361 6.72 -6.24 7.46
CA SER A 361 5.78 -6.75 8.47
C SER A 361 4.56 -5.85 8.68
N TRP A 362 4.32 -4.92 7.78
CA TRP A 362 3.20 -3.98 7.87
C TRP A 362 1.86 -4.70 7.68
N VAL A 363 0.77 -4.01 8.01
CA VAL A 363 -0.60 -4.55 8.06
C VAL A 363 -0.86 -5.46 9.27
N SER A 364 0.16 -6.17 9.82
CA SER A 364 0.03 -6.96 11.04
C SER A 364 -0.61 -6.20 12.22
N GLU A 365 -0.35 -4.90 12.32
CA GLU A 365 -0.91 -4.04 13.37
C GLU A 365 -2.42 -3.85 13.26
N THR A 366 -3.02 -4.06 12.10
CA THR A 366 -4.49 -4.01 11.90
C THR A 366 -5.17 -5.05 12.79
N ILE A 367 -4.65 -6.27 12.78
CA ILE A 367 -5.19 -7.37 13.59
C ILE A 367 -4.93 -7.21 15.09
N ARG A 368 -3.96 -6.41 15.47
CA ARG A 368 -3.61 -6.10 16.86
C ARG A 368 -4.30 -4.86 17.41
N ALA A 369 -5.37 -4.39 16.75
CA ALA A 369 -6.22 -3.28 17.19
C ALA A 369 -5.41 -2.01 17.55
N TYR A 370 -4.58 -1.55 16.61
CA TYR A 370 -3.64 -0.43 16.79
C TYR A 370 -4.24 0.78 17.51
N TRP A 371 -5.38 1.30 17.06
CA TRP A 371 -5.97 2.50 17.65
C TRP A 371 -6.40 2.33 19.09
N TYR A 372 -6.86 1.14 19.47
CA TYR A 372 -7.24 0.84 20.86
C TYR A 372 -6.02 0.89 21.78
N LYS A 373 -4.91 0.30 21.36
CA LYS A 373 -3.63 0.35 22.11
C LYS A 373 -3.07 1.77 22.15
N HIS A 374 -3.06 2.46 21.01
CA HIS A 374 -2.52 3.83 20.90
C HIS A 374 -3.22 4.81 21.85
N TYR A 375 -4.54 4.68 22.02
CA TYR A 375 -5.32 5.53 22.94
C TYR A 375 -5.54 4.91 24.33
N GLY A 376 -5.00 3.72 24.62
CA GLY A 376 -5.21 3.03 25.89
C GLY A 376 -6.68 2.70 26.18
N ARG A 377 -7.48 2.38 25.15
CA ARG A 377 -8.93 2.19 25.26
C ARG A 377 -9.33 0.75 24.96
N LYS A 378 -10.32 0.24 25.71
CA LYS A 378 -10.96 -1.06 25.44
C LYS A 378 -12.18 -0.93 24.51
N THR A 379 -12.71 0.27 24.32
CA THR A 379 -13.87 0.56 23.45
C THR A 379 -13.63 1.84 22.68
N MET A 380 -14.22 1.95 21.50
CA MET A 380 -14.20 3.16 20.68
C MET A 380 -15.64 3.64 20.44
N PRO A 381 -15.86 4.92 20.16
CA PRO A 381 -17.17 5.43 19.74
C PRO A 381 -17.66 4.71 18.47
N PRO A 382 -18.98 4.71 18.20
CA PRO A 382 -19.52 4.16 16.96
C PRO A 382 -19.04 4.94 15.75
N LEU A 383 -19.21 4.34 14.56
CA LEU A 383 -18.87 4.94 13.27
C LEU A 383 -19.46 6.34 13.15
N SER A 384 -18.61 7.31 12.87
CA SER A 384 -18.99 8.71 12.62
C SER A 384 -17.83 9.49 11.99
N ALA A 385 -18.14 10.58 11.31
CA ALA A 385 -17.13 11.50 10.79
C ALA A 385 -16.20 12.03 11.89
N LYS A 386 -16.76 12.32 13.07
CA LYS A 386 -16.00 12.78 14.25
C LYS A 386 -15.00 11.71 14.73
N LEU A 387 -15.40 10.43 14.75
CA LEU A 387 -14.47 9.34 15.08
C LEU A 387 -13.31 9.33 14.08
N TYR A 388 -13.61 9.27 12.77
CA TYR A 388 -12.60 9.20 11.72
C TYR A 388 -11.68 10.41 11.70
N ARG A 389 -12.19 11.62 11.89
CA ARG A 389 -11.34 12.80 12.07
C ARG A 389 -10.39 12.67 13.27
N ASN A 390 -10.88 12.18 14.41
CA ASN A 390 -10.06 12.05 15.62
C ASN A 390 -8.95 10.97 15.45
N LEU A 391 -9.24 9.89 14.71
CA LEU A 391 -8.24 8.89 14.36
C LEU A 391 -7.25 9.44 13.33
N TYR A 392 -7.68 10.35 12.46
CA TYR A 392 -6.82 10.97 11.46
C TYR A 392 -5.84 11.97 12.07
N LYS A 393 -6.33 13.08 12.64
CA LYS A 393 -5.51 14.19 13.15
C LYS A 393 -6.20 14.94 14.29
N ILE A 394 -5.39 15.63 15.08
CA ILE A 394 -5.83 16.46 16.19
C ILE A 394 -5.96 17.91 15.75
N PHE A 395 -7.18 18.49 15.79
CA PHE A 395 -7.47 19.87 15.38
C PHE A 395 -7.97 20.75 16.55
N LEU A 396 -7.41 20.58 17.74
CA LEU A 396 -7.90 21.23 18.96
C LEU A 396 -7.99 22.76 18.85
N LEU A 397 -7.08 23.39 18.11
CA LEU A 397 -6.99 24.85 17.98
C LEU A 397 -7.46 25.37 16.61
N ASN A 398 -7.90 24.51 15.70
CA ASN A 398 -8.37 24.90 14.37
C ASN A 398 -9.74 24.31 14.07
N ARG A 399 -10.80 24.97 14.60
CA ARG A 399 -12.19 24.55 14.44
C ARG A 399 -12.63 24.56 12.96
N GLY A 400 -12.14 25.53 12.18
CA GLY A 400 -12.49 25.63 10.76
C GLY A 400 -11.99 24.43 9.97
N LEU A 401 -10.73 24.04 10.16
CA LEU A 401 -10.13 22.87 9.52
C LEU A 401 -10.79 21.58 10.01
N ALA A 402 -11.02 21.45 11.32
CA ALA A 402 -11.74 20.31 11.90
C ALA A 402 -13.11 20.09 11.25
N HIS A 403 -13.88 21.18 11.06
CA HIS A 403 -15.20 21.11 10.43
C HIS A 403 -15.14 20.76 8.94
N LYS A 404 -14.13 21.23 8.21
CA LYS A 404 -13.88 20.81 6.81
C LYS A 404 -13.59 19.30 6.74
N ILE A 405 -12.76 18.78 7.66
CA ILE A 405 -12.41 17.34 7.72
C ILE A 405 -13.62 16.48 8.14
N ASP A 406 -14.46 16.94 9.07
CA ASP A 406 -15.70 16.25 9.44
C ASP A 406 -16.61 16.06 8.21
N ARG A 407 -16.79 17.10 7.39
CA ARG A 407 -17.61 17.02 6.17
C ARG A 407 -17.01 16.05 5.13
N LEU A 408 -15.68 16.01 5.03
CA LEU A 408 -14.99 15.06 4.14
C LEU A 408 -15.24 13.62 4.58
N PHE A 409 -15.08 13.31 5.86
CA PHE A 409 -15.35 11.97 6.38
C PHE A 409 -16.83 11.60 6.37
N ASP A 410 -17.76 12.57 6.59
CA ASP A 410 -19.19 12.30 6.44
C ASP A 410 -19.56 11.88 5.02
N ARG A 411 -19.04 12.60 4.02
CA ARG A 411 -19.16 12.22 2.62
C ARG A 411 -18.53 10.84 2.37
N TYR A 412 -17.28 10.61 2.80
CA TYR A 412 -16.53 9.40 2.62
C TYR A 412 -17.25 8.16 3.18
N ILE A 413 -17.77 8.24 4.39
CA ILE A 413 -18.53 7.17 5.05
C ILE A 413 -19.76 6.79 4.21
N LYS A 414 -20.51 7.77 3.72
CA LYS A 414 -21.72 7.56 2.92
C LYS A 414 -21.38 7.06 1.52
N GLU A 415 -20.43 7.73 0.85
CA GLU A 415 -20.05 7.43 -0.53
C GLU A 415 -19.48 6.02 -0.68
N TYR A 416 -18.73 5.54 0.33
CA TYR A 416 -18.10 4.21 0.32
C TYR A 416 -18.83 3.17 1.18
N GLU A 417 -20.11 3.41 1.49
CA GLU A 417 -21.05 2.44 2.08
C GLU A 417 -20.52 1.81 3.38
N TYR A 418 -19.91 2.60 4.27
CA TYR A 418 -19.37 2.11 5.54
C TYR A 418 -20.45 1.62 6.51
N GLU A 419 -21.68 2.06 6.34
CA GLU A 419 -22.83 1.60 7.13
C GLU A 419 -23.20 0.14 6.84
N LEU A 420 -22.75 -0.42 5.70
CA LEU A 420 -22.99 -1.83 5.33
C LEU A 420 -21.99 -2.78 6.01
N ILE A 421 -20.93 -2.26 6.61
CA ILE A 421 -19.91 -3.08 7.26
C ILE A 421 -20.49 -3.70 8.53
N PRO A 422 -20.42 -5.05 8.71
CA PRO A 422 -20.93 -5.71 9.89
C PRO A 422 -20.23 -5.27 11.18
N GLN A 423 -20.97 -5.30 12.30
CA GLN A 423 -20.48 -4.81 13.60
C GLN A 423 -19.26 -5.58 14.15
N GLN A 424 -19.01 -6.79 13.65
CA GLN A 424 -17.84 -7.59 13.99
C GLN A 424 -16.53 -6.97 13.49
N TYR A 425 -16.61 -6.02 12.55
CA TYR A 425 -15.47 -5.21 12.10
C TYR A 425 -15.48 -3.85 12.82
N PRO A 426 -14.67 -3.65 13.87
CA PRO A 426 -14.69 -2.40 14.62
C PRO A 426 -14.33 -1.20 13.72
N PRO A 427 -15.10 -0.09 13.74
CA PRO A 427 -14.86 1.06 12.86
C PRO A 427 -13.45 1.64 12.93
N ALA A 428 -12.79 1.56 14.09
CA ALA A 428 -11.42 2.03 14.26
C ALA A 428 -10.41 1.12 13.52
N ASP A 429 -10.63 -0.20 13.50
CA ASP A 429 -9.77 -1.14 12.76
C ASP A 429 -9.99 -0.99 11.25
N VAL A 430 -11.24 -0.80 10.82
CA VAL A 430 -11.56 -0.50 9.40
C VAL A 430 -10.91 0.81 8.97
N HIS A 431 -10.98 1.86 9.80
CA HIS A 431 -10.26 3.11 9.54
C HIS A 431 -8.74 2.88 9.42
N TYR A 432 -8.16 2.06 10.30
CA TYR A 432 -6.74 1.78 10.26
C TYR A 432 -6.35 1.08 8.95
N ASN A 433 -7.13 0.09 8.53
CA ASN A 433 -6.88 -0.65 7.29
C ASN A 433 -7.11 0.21 6.03
N GLU A 434 -8.27 0.84 5.89
CA GLU A 434 -8.67 1.46 4.63
C GLU A 434 -8.24 2.93 4.50
N VAL A 435 -8.16 3.66 5.61
CA VAL A 435 -7.77 5.08 5.61
C VAL A 435 -6.29 5.23 5.93
N THR A 436 -5.82 4.66 7.04
CA THR A 436 -4.41 4.85 7.44
C THR A 436 -3.47 4.09 6.51
N TRP A 437 -3.61 2.77 6.38
CA TRP A 437 -2.77 2.00 5.47
C TRP A 437 -2.98 2.41 4.02
N GLY A 438 -4.21 2.55 3.56
CA GLY A 438 -4.52 2.93 2.19
C GLY A 438 -4.04 4.32 1.79
N SER A 439 -3.75 5.22 2.74
CA SER A 439 -3.19 6.56 2.46
C SER A 439 -1.73 6.64 2.86
N TRP A 440 -1.44 6.64 4.15
CA TRP A 440 -0.08 6.75 4.68
C TRP A 440 0.79 5.56 4.27
N GLY A 441 0.27 4.34 4.42
CA GLY A 441 1.01 3.11 4.06
C GLY A 441 1.32 3.06 2.58
N GLY A 442 0.31 3.22 1.72
CA GLY A 442 0.49 3.21 0.26
C GLY A 442 1.46 4.28 -0.23
N LEU A 443 1.42 5.48 0.37
CA LEU A 443 2.34 6.57 0.06
C LEU A 443 3.79 6.21 0.43
N ASN A 444 4.01 5.65 1.62
CA ASN A 444 5.33 5.21 2.06
C ASN A 444 5.86 4.04 1.21
N ILE A 445 5.01 3.06 0.85
CA ILE A 445 5.39 1.99 -0.08
C ILE A 445 5.84 2.58 -1.43
N SER A 446 5.10 3.56 -1.96
CA SER A 446 5.49 4.25 -3.19
C SER A 446 6.87 4.88 -3.11
N GLU A 447 7.22 5.50 -1.97
CA GLU A 447 8.57 6.04 -1.74
C GLU A 447 9.65 4.96 -1.52
N MET A 448 9.30 3.85 -0.83
CA MET A 448 10.23 2.73 -0.62
C MET A 448 10.57 2.01 -1.93
N LYS A 449 9.65 2.00 -2.89
CA LYS A 449 9.89 1.48 -4.24
C LYS A 449 11.04 2.19 -4.98
N PHE A 450 11.54 3.29 -4.44
CA PHE A 450 12.75 3.95 -4.90
C PHE A 450 14.00 3.07 -4.81
N TYR A 451 14.09 2.19 -3.81
CA TYR A 451 15.24 1.33 -3.61
C TYR A 451 14.98 -0.17 -3.88
N SER A 452 13.78 -0.69 -3.66
CA SER A 452 13.44 -2.10 -3.88
C SER A 452 11.95 -2.25 -4.16
N ASP A 453 11.51 -3.40 -4.66
CA ASP A 453 10.10 -3.75 -4.56
C ASP A 453 9.77 -4.11 -3.11
N ILE A 454 8.49 -4.02 -2.73
CA ILE A 454 8.04 -4.29 -1.37
C ILE A 454 6.91 -5.31 -1.43
N THR A 455 6.97 -6.34 -0.58
CA THR A 455 5.84 -7.26 -0.39
C THR A 455 5.47 -7.38 1.09
N ILE A 456 4.18 -7.71 1.36
CA ILE A 456 3.61 -7.77 2.70
C ILE A 456 2.75 -9.02 2.79
N ILE A 457 3.23 -10.05 3.50
CA ILE A 457 2.53 -11.34 3.62
C ILE A 457 1.22 -11.26 4.39
N TYR A 458 1.02 -10.23 5.21
CA TYR A 458 -0.21 -9.96 5.96
C TYR A 458 -1.32 -9.30 5.14
N ASN A 459 -1.00 -8.81 3.95
CA ASN A 459 -1.94 -8.06 3.12
C ASN A 459 -2.87 -9.01 2.34
N ASN A 460 -3.75 -9.69 3.07
CA ASN A 460 -4.66 -10.72 2.57
C ASN A 460 -6.02 -10.65 3.29
N ARG A 461 -7.14 -10.58 2.57
CA ARG A 461 -8.48 -10.41 3.18
C ARG A 461 -8.89 -11.60 4.05
N LYS A 462 -8.73 -12.83 3.56
CA LYS A 462 -9.09 -14.03 4.34
C LYS A 462 -8.24 -14.18 5.59
N PHE A 463 -6.97 -13.79 5.53
CA PHE A 463 -6.11 -13.74 6.70
C PHE A 463 -6.61 -12.71 7.73
N LEU A 464 -6.96 -11.50 7.29
CA LEU A 464 -7.52 -10.46 8.15
C LEU A 464 -8.85 -10.91 8.78
N ASP A 465 -9.76 -11.52 8.00
CA ASP A 465 -11.03 -12.05 8.49
C ASP A 465 -10.85 -13.09 9.60
N MET A 466 -9.93 -14.04 9.39
CA MET A 466 -9.64 -15.05 10.41
C MET A 466 -9.25 -14.40 11.74
N LEU A 467 -8.42 -13.37 11.70
CA LEU A 467 -7.92 -12.72 12.91
C LEU A 467 -8.91 -11.69 13.49
N PHE A 468 -9.82 -11.13 12.70
CA PHE A 468 -10.95 -10.36 13.22
C PHE A 468 -12.00 -11.22 13.95
N ARG A 469 -12.01 -12.54 13.72
CA ARG A 469 -12.82 -13.49 14.52
C ARG A 469 -12.33 -13.64 15.96
N VAL A 470 -11.08 -13.28 16.23
CA VAL A 470 -10.53 -13.25 17.60
C VAL A 470 -11.13 -12.07 18.38
N PRO A 471 -11.65 -12.27 19.60
CA PRO A 471 -12.24 -11.21 20.39
C PRO A 471 -11.32 -10.00 20.55
N LEU A 472 -11.88 -8.80 20.47
CA LEU A 472 -11.12 -7.55 20.56
C LEU A 472 -10.25 -7.49 21.83
N ILE A 473 -10.77 -7.98 22.95
CA ILE A 473 -10.04 -7.98 24.24
C ILE A 473 -8.71 -8.75 24.16
N ASP A 474 -8.66 -9.84 23.40
CA ASP A 474 -7.45 -10.64 23.22
C ASP A 474 -6.48 -9.98 22.23
N ARG A 475 -7.01 -9.27 21.23
CA ARG A 475 -6.23 -8.51 20.24
C ARG A 475 -5.55 -7.28 20.84
N ILE A 476 -6.14 -6.65 21.85
CA ILE A 476 -5.56 -5.50 22.58
C ILE A 476 -4.65 -5.90 23.74
N SER A 477 -4.55 -7.18 24.07
CA SER A 477 -3.74 -7.67 25.18
C SER A 477 -2.26 -7.33 24.99
N ASP A 478 -1.63 -6.75 26.03
CA ASP A 478 -0.19 -6.45 26.05
C ASP A 478 0.68 -7.71 26.12
N LYS A 479 0.09 -8.86 26.43
CA LYS A 479 0.80 -10.15 26.49
C LYS A 479 1.18 -10.71 25.12
N HIS A 480 0.90 -9.98 24.03
CA HIS A 480 1.21 -10.37 22.65
C HIS A 480 0.80 -11.81 22.30
N HIS A 481 -0.35 -12.27 22.82
CA HIS A 481 -0.80 -13.66 22.66
C HIS A 481 -0.88 -14.10 21.19
N LEU A 482 -1.34 -13.22 20.31
CA LEU A 482 -1.41 -13.50 18.87
C LEU A 482 -0.02 -13.71 18.26
N GLY A 483 0.91 -12.78 18.47
CA GLY A 483 2.25 -12.87 17.89
C GLY A 483 3.15 -13.97 18.47
N LYS A 484 2.84 -14.49 19.69
CA LYS A 484 3.59 -15.59 20.30
C LYS A 484 3.04 -16.97 19.93
N LYS A 485 1.77 -17.05 19.50
CA LYS A 485 1.14 -18.31 19.09
C LYS A 485 1.20 -18.54 17.56
N CYS A 486 1.40 -17.47 16.76
CA CYS A 486 1.70 -17.57 15.32
C CYS A 486 3.16 -17.85 15.07
#